data_4252927879c9bbd1d42556f2b6a86d1c
#
_entry.id   4252927879c9bbd1d42556f2b6a86d1c
#
_cell.length_a   1.000
_cell.length_b   1.000
_cell.length_c   1.000
_cell.angle_alpha   90.00
_cell.angle_beta   90.00
_cell.angle_gamma   90.00
#
_symmetry.space_group_name_H-M   'P 1'
#
loop_
_entity.id
_entity.type
_entity.pdbx_description
1 polymer ?
#
loop_
_entity_poly.entity_id
_entity_poly.type
_entity_poly.pdbx_seq_one_letter_code
_entity_poly.pdbx_strand_id
1 'polypeptide(L)'
;MHILRCYAEDSIGYKLQRNKTEEGNYTMLENLNSYLDDPIDGNKQDDEVEIDLLEIFNVLKSKFLILLTAGLLVGCLCGLFTKFVMTPVYTSTSSILVLSKETTLTSLADIQLGTSLTSDYTVLIKCTPVLEQVIKNLDLDMDSDALRKSISIENPSDSRILEISVQNTDPEQAKKIVDEIANVASNYIGDKMEVIPPKIIEIGKIPTVQSSPSMKKNVVMGFILGVVAAAAIVVVITIMDDTLKSEDDIAKYLGISVLAVVPDRKDYVHYKGKKRRKKRH
;
A
#
# COMPACT_ATOMS: atom_id res chain seq x y z
N MET A 1 -44.08 -11.01 31.95
CA MET A 1 -44.29 -9.57 31.74
C MET A 1 -45.75 -9.11 32.01
N HIS A 2 -46.74 -9.95 31.87
CA HIS A 2 -48.16 -9.61 32.20
C HIS A 2 -48.49 -9.57 33.70
N ILE A 3 -47.77 -10.29 34.54
CA ILE A 3 -48.08 -10.41 36.00
C ILE A 3 -47.63 -9.17 36.79
N LEU A 4 -46.55 -8.49 36.36
CA LEU A 4 -46.07 -7.26 37.01
C LEU A 4 -46.97 -6.03 36.71
N ARG A 5 -47.71 -6.06 35.61
CA ARG A 5 -48.61 -4.96 35.23
C ARG A 5 -49.88 -4.97 36.05
N CYS A 6 -50.41 -6.13 36.42
CA CYS A 6 -51.60 -6.24 37.31
C CYS A 6 -51.29 -5.79 38.75
N TYR A 7 -50.08 -6.05 39.27
CA TYR A 7 -49.69 -5.61 40.61
C TYR A 7 -49.53 -4.09 40.74
N ALA A 8 -49.11 -3.44 39.66
CA ALA A 8 -48.97 -1.99 39.62
C ALA A 8 -50.32 -1.27 39.57
N GLU A 9 -51.28 -1.83 38.82
CA GLU A 9 -52.63 -1.24 38.72
C GLU A 9 -53.42 -1.37 40.02
N ASP A 10 -53.34 -2.48 40.76
CA ASP A 10 -53.97 -2.65 42.05
C ASP A 10 -53.38 -1.74 43.14
N SER A 11 -52.06 -1.56 43.15
CA SER A 11 -51.40 -0.67 44.12
C SER A 11 -51.71 0.81 43.90
N ILE A 12 -51.94 1.24 42.69
CA ILE A 12 -52.35 2.62 42.32
C ILE A 12 -53.80 2.83 42.62
N GLY A 13 -54.66 1.82 42.39
CA GLY A 13 -56.11 1.86 42.74
C GLY A 13 -56.36 2.11 44.22
N TYR A 14 -55.61 1.45 45.11
CA TYR A 14 -55.75 1.65 46.56
C TYR A 14 -55.29 3.05 47.01
N LYS A 15 -54.31 3.65 46.39
CA LYS A 15 -53.91 5.03 46.73
C LYS A 15 -54.87 6.09 46.22
N LEU A 16 -55.51 5.86 45.10
CA LEU A 16 -56.52 6.79 44.55
C LEU A 16 -57.82 6.80 45.33
N GLN A 17 -58.23 5.69 45.97
CA GLN A 17 -59.38 5.62 46.77
C GLN A 17 -59.25 6.27 48.16
N ARG A 18 -58.02 6.37 48.68
CA ARG A 18 -57.73 7.03 49.96
C ARG A 18 -57.69 8.57 49.84
N ASN A 19 -57.40 9.11 48.66
CA ASN A 19 -57.29 10.57 48.43
C ASN A 19 -58.58 11.21 47.98
N LYS A 20 -59.69 10.43 47.86
CA LYS A 20 -60.97 10.97 47.46
C LYS A 20 -61.76 11.58 48.60
N THR A 21 -61.23 11.58 49.85
CA THR A 21 -61.86 12.06 51.07
C THR A 21 -61.29 13.35 51.64
N GLU A 22 -60.25 13.92 51.00
CA GLU A 22 -59.74 15.24 51.43
C GLU A 22 -59.67 16.19 50.22
N GLU A 23 -60.37 17.30 50.36
CA GLU A 23 -60.43 18.37 49.36
C GLU A 23 -59.08 19.00 49.06
N GLY A 24 -58.80 19.13 47.79
CA GLY A 24 -57.86 20.14 47.24
C GLY A 24 -56.43 19.79 47.07
N ASN A 25 -56.12 19.13 46.00
CA ASN A 25 -54.98 19.56 45.16
C ASN A 25 -54.82 18.71 43.86
N TYR A 26 -55.40 19.19 42.77
CA TYR A 26 -55.28 18.58 41.44
C TYR A 26 -53.87 18.76 40.81
N THR A 27 -53.04 19.57 41.44
CA THR A 27 -51.67 19.84 40.98
C THR A 27 -50.69 18.67 41.15
N MET A 28 -51.04 17.68 42.01
CA MET A 28 -50.10 16.53 42.20
C MET A 28 -50.32 15.43 41.18
N LEU A 29 -51.53 15.37 40.55
CA LEU A 29 -51.81 14.38 39.51
C LEU A 29 -51.24 14.78 38.12
N GLU A 30 -51.14 16.09 37.86
CA GLU A 30 -50.54 16.60 36.63
C GLU A 30 -49.03 16.34 36.59
N ASN A 31 -48.33 16.44 37.71
CA ASN A 31 -46.93 16.09 37.82
C ASN A 31 -46.65 14.57 37.71
N LEU A 32 -47.60 13.72 38.15
CA LEU A 32 -47.42 12.27 38.03
C LEU A 32 -47.63 11.78 36.58
N ASN A 33 -48.55 12.38 35.83
CA ASN A 33 -48.74 12.07 34.43
C ASN A 33 -47.53 12.51 33.56
N SER A 34 -46.88 13.59 33.93
CA SER A 34 -45.63 14.03 33.26
C SER A 34 -44.48 13.04 33.42
N TYR A 35 -44.45 12.28 34.50
CA TYR A 35 -43.46 11.20 34.72
C TYR A 35 -43.83 9.86 34.08
N LEU A 36 -45.12 9.68 33.67
CA LEU A 36 -45.59 8.46 33.03
C LEU A 36 -45.61 8.56 31.48
N ASP A 37 -45.59 9.79 30.97
CA ASP A 37 -45.53 10.08 29.51
C ASP A 37 -44.11 10.30 28.96
N ASP A 38 -43.06 10.21 29.81
CA ASP A 38 -41.74 10.00 29.26
C ASP A 38 -41.74 8.61 28.60
N PRO A 39 -41.65 8.53 27.26
CA PRO A 39 -41.44 7.27 26.62
C PRO A 39 -40.12 6.76 27.22
N ILE A 40 -40.20 5.60 27.88
CA ILE A 40 -38.97 4.78 28.07
C ILE A 40 -38.52 4.52 26.66
N ASP A 41 -37.71 5.45 26.16
CA ASP A 41 -36.96 5.29 24.94
C ASP A 41 -36.04 4.12 25.25
N GLY A 42 -36.58 2.94 24.93
CA GLY A 42 -35.83 1.71 24.88
C GLY A 42 -34.89 1.82 23.66
N ASN A 43 -34.08 2.87 23.66
CA ASN A 43 -32.90 2.93 22.84
C ASN A 43 -32.02 1.83 23.41
N LYS A 44 -32.23 0.60 22.91
CA LYS A 44 -31.14 -0.35 22.80
C LYS A 44 -30.08 0.43 22.03
N GLN A 45 -29.18 1.08 22.77
CA GLN A 45 -27.87 1.33 22.29
C GLN A 45 -27.36 -0.07 21.91
N ASP A 46 -27.56 -0.42 20.64
CA ASP A 46 -26.69 -1.40 20.02
C ASP A 46 -25.29 -0.89 20.43
N ASP A 47 -24.53 -1.75 21.11
CA ASP A 47 -23.14 -1.52 21.42
C ASP A 47 -22.38 -1.50 20.06
N GLU A 48 -22.68 -0.52 19.23
CA GLU A 48 -21.84 -0.15 18.13
C GLU A 48 -20.57 0.38 18.78
N VAL A 49 -19.52 -0.40 18.67
CA VAL A 49 -18.17 0.00 19.05
C VAL A 49 -17.86 1.20 18.15
N GLU A 50 -18.19 2.40 18.62
CA GLU A 50 -17.79 3.64 17.97
C GLU A 50 -16.27 3.70 18.02
N ILE A 51 -15.65 3.21 16.95
CA ILE A 51 -14.19 3.29 16.78
C ILE A 51 -13.87 4.77 16.58
N ASP A 52 -13.42 5.45 17.61
CA ASP A 52 -12.99 6.84 17.54
C ASP A 52 -11.67 6.91 16.75
N LEU A 53 -11.79 7.28 15.48
CA LEU A 53 -10.66 7.44 14.57
C LEU A 53 -9.64 8.47 15.09
N LEU A 54 -10.08 9.44 15.88
CA LEU A 54 -9.20 10.46 16.49
C LEU A 54 -8.37 9.84 17.61
N GLU A 55 -8.94 8.93 18.39
CA GLU A 55 -8.22 8.21 19.44
C GLU A 55 -7.14 7.32 18.82
N ILE A 56 -7.48 6.53 17.79
CA ILE A 56 -6.52 5.70 17.06
C ILE A 56 -5.38 6.56 16.50
N PHE A 57 -5.70 7.73 15.93
CA PHE A 57 -4.68 8.65 15.41
C PHE A 57 -3.75 9.19 16.51
N ASN A 58 -4.28 9.53 17.66
CA ASN A 58 -3.50 10.00 18.80
C ASN A 58 -2.60 8.91 19.37
N VAL A 59 -3.10 7.68 19.47
CA VAL A 59 -2.29 6.52 19.89
C VAL A 59 -1.18 6.24 18.89
N LEU A 60 -1.47 6.28 17.59
CA LEU A 60 -0.49 6.08 16.53
C LEU A 60 0.61 7.14 16.59
N LYS A 61 0.26 8.40 16.82
CA LYS A 61 1.20 9.51 17.02
C LYS A 61 2.04 9.32 18.28
N SER A 62 1.44 8.89 19.38
CA SER A 62 2.15 8.60 20.64
C SER A 62 3.17 7.46 20.50
N LYS A 63 2.83 6.44 19.67
CA LYS A 63 3.66 5.26 19.42
C LYS A 63 4.53 5.38 18.15
N PHE A 64 4.63 6.58 17.56
CA PHE A 64 5.36 6.83 16.32
C PHE A 64 6.80 6.30 16.35
N LEU A 65 7.51 6.43 17.47
CA LEU A 65 8.87 5.91 17.60
C LEU A 65 8.93 4.39 17.46
N ILE A 66 7.94 3.68 17.99
CA ILE A 66 7.84 2.22 17.89
C ILE A 66 7.58 1.81 16.45
N LEU A 67 6.68 2.53 15.75
CA LEU A 67 6.40 2.28 14.34
C LEU A 67 7.65 2.49 13.47
N LEU A 68 8.38 3.57 13.74
CA LEU A 68 9.58 3.91 12.99
C LEU A 68 10.68 2.87 13.20
N THR A 69 10.91 2.41 14.44
CA THR A 69 11.89 1.36 14.75
C THR A 69 11.51 0.01 14.14
N ALA A 70 10.23 -0.36 14.20
CA ALA A 70 9.73 -1.58 13.57
C ALA A 70 9.91 -1.55 12.04
N GLY A 71 9.53 -0.43 11.39
CA GLY A 71 9.74 -0.26 9.95
C GLY A 71 11.21 -0.35 9.56
N LEU A 72 12.10 0.29 10.32
CA LEU A 72 13.53 0.26 10.07
C LEU A 72 14.10 -1.16 10.21
N LEU A 73 13.64 -1.91 11.20
CA LEU A 73 14.07 -3.29 11.46
C LEU A 73 13.66 -4.20 10.29
N VAL A 74 12.39 -4.13 9.86
CA VAL A 74 11.90 -4.91 8.71
C VAL A 74 12.59 -4.48 7.42
N GLY A 75 12.78 -3.18 7.19
CA GLY A 75 13.51 -2.66 6.04
C GLY A 75 14.97 -3.16 5.99
N CYS A 76 15.68 -3.19 7.10
CA CYS A 76 17.02 -3.77 7.21
C CYS A 76 17.02 -5.27 6.90
N LEU A 77 16.06 -6.03 7.44
CA LEU A 77 15.93 -7.46 7.14
C LEU A 77 15.68 -7.71 5.66
N CYS A 78 14.79 -6.94 5.03
CA CYS A 78 14.55 -7.01 3.58
C CYS A 78 15.80 -6.65 2.76
N GLY A 79 16.58 -5.67 3.21
CA GLY A 79 17.85 -5.30 2.58
C GLY A 79 18.90 -6.41 2.67
N LEU A 80 19.06 -7.02 3.84
CA LEU A 80 19.94 -8.18 4.04
C LEU A 80 19.50 -9.36 3.19
N PHE A 81 18.20 -9.68 3.19
CA PHE A 81 17.66 -10.75 2.36
C PHE A 81 17.94 -10.51 0.87
N THR A 82 17.70 -9.29 0.37
CA THR A 82 17.98 -8.91 -1.02
C THR A 82 19.46 -9.09 -1.37
N LYS A 83 20.37 -8.74 -0.45
CA LYS A 83 21.81 -8.82 -0.70
C LYS A 83 22.35 -10.25 -0.68
N PHE A 84 21.82 -11.13 0.20
CA PHE A 84 22.39 -12.46 0.41
C PHE A 84 21.67 -13.56 -0.38
N VAL A 85 20.38 -13.39 -0.68
CA VAL A 85 19.57 -14.44 -1.29
C VAL A 85 19.34 -14.19 -2.79
N MET A 86 19.21 -12.91 -3.20
CA MET A 86 18.92 -12.60 -4.60
C MET A 86 20.20 -12.49 -5.44
N THR A 87 20.24 -13.20 -6.56
CA THR A 87 21.34 -13.11 -7.53
C THR A 87 21.31 -11.76 -8.26
N PRO A 88 22.45 -11.07 -8.40
CA PRO A 88 22.50 -9.83 -9.17
C PRO A 88 22.26 -10.10 -10.65
N VAL A 89 21.48 -9.24 -11.30
CA VAL A 89 21.19 -9.29 -12.72
C VAL A 89 21.68 -8.01 -13.37
N TYR A 90 22.34 -8.15 -14.50
CA TYR A 90 22.91 -7.06 -15.29
C TYR A 90 22.14 -6.93 -16.60
N THR A 91 21.93 -5.70 -17.06
CA THR A 91 21.21 -5.42 -18.30
C THR A 91 22.16 -4.74 -19.29
N SER A 92 22.29 -5.33 -20.48
CA SER A 92 22.96 -4.70 -21.61
C SER A 92 21.94 -4.32 -22.67
N THR A 93 22.10 -3.17 -23.28
CA THR A 93 21.16 -2.62 -24.28
C THR A 93 21.89 -2.32 -25.58
N SER A 94 21.30 -2.73 -26.70
CA SER A 94 21.72 -2.41 -28.08
C SER A 94 20.55 -1.72 -28.78
N SER A 95 20.84 -0.77 -29.66
CA SER A 95 19.80 -0.01 -30.40
C SER A 95 19.90 -0.26 -31.88
N ILE A 96 18.77 -0.53 -32.51
CA ILE A 96 18.64 -0.72 -33.96
C ILE A 96 17.73 0.34 -34.57
N LEU A 97 18.07 0.83 -35.75
CA LEU A 97 17.27 1.78 -36.51
C LEU A 97 16.49 1.05 -37.61
N VAL A 98 15.18 1.17 -37.56
CA VAL A 98 14.28 0.66 -38.59
C VAL A 98 14.28 1.59 -39.79
N LEU A 99 14.66 1.05 -40.96
CA LEU A 99 14.68 1.79 -42.20
C LEU A 99 13.51 1.43 -43.09
N SER A 100 12.77 2.43 -43.56
CA SER A 100 11.72 2.27 -44.59
C SER A 100 12.36 2.30 -45.95
N LYS A 101 11.80 1.52 -46.89
CA LYS A 101 12.33 1.41 -48.29
C LYS A 101 12.17 2.70 -49.10
N GLU A 102 11.29 3.60 -48.67
CA GLU A 102 10.96 4.85 -49.37
C GLU A 102 11.64 6.06 -48.72
N THR A 103 12.72 6.52 -49.37
CA THR A 103 13.57 7.62 -48.91
C THR A 103 13.05 9.02 -49.22
N THR A 104 11.78 9.18 -49.62
CA THR A 104 11.17 10.50 -49.83
C THR A 104 10.25 10.85 -48.67
N LEU A 105 10.86 11.39 -47.62
CA LEU A 105 10.24 11.89 -46.40
C LEU A 105 9.36 13.14 -46.73
N THR A 106 8.10 12.95 -47.08
CA THR A 106 7.22 14.09 -47.32
C THR A 106 5.79 13.97 -46.77
N SER A 107 5.45 12.90 -46.06
CA SER A 107 4.10 12.84 -45.50
C SER A 107 4.05 12.29 -44.07
N LEU A 108 3.05 12.77 -43.29
CA LEU A 108 2.72 12.27 -41.96
C LEU A 108 2.39 10.75 -41.97
N ALA A 109 2.01 10.21 -43.12
CA ALA A 109 1.77 8.78 -43.32
C ALA A 109 3.04 7.94 -43.15
N ASP A 110 4.23 8.46 -43.49
CA ASP A 110 5.51 7.73 -43.33
C ASP A 110 5.94 7.58 -41.89
N ILE A 111 5.53 8.51 -41.00
CA ILE A 111 5.80 8.43 -39.57
C ILE A 111 4.93 7.33 -38.96
N GLN A 112 3.66 7.24 -39.33
CA GLN A 112 2.72 6.21 -38.85
C GLN A 112 3.12 4.80 -39.35
N LEU A 113 3.60 4.70 -40.60
CA LEU A 113 4.16 3.45 -41.12
C LEU A 113 5.40 3.01 -40.34
N GLY A 114 6.27 3.97 -39.98
CA GLY A 114 7.47 3.67 -39.18
C GLY A 114 7.17 3.08 -37.81
N THR A 115 6.15 3.58 -37.12
CA THR A 115 5.74 3.05 -35.80
C THR A 115 5.07 1.69 -35.92
N SER A 116 4.30 1.43 -36.96
CA SER A 116 3.73 0.09 -37.20
C SER A 116 4.82 -0.95 -37.48
N LEU A 117 5.82 -0.60 -38.28
CA LEU A 117 6.96 -1.50 -38.57
C LEU A 117 7.77 -1.82 -37.30
N THR A 118 7.89 -0.91 -36.33
CA THR A 118 8.59 -1.20 -35.08
C THR A 118 7.87 -2.26 -34.24
N SER A 119 6.55 -2.29 -34.27
CA SER A 119 5.75 -3.34 -33.63
C SER A 119 6.02 -4.71 -34.28
N ASP A 120 5.99 -4.78 -35.61
CA ASP A 120 6.26 -6.01 -36.34
C ASP A 120 7.69 -6.51 -36.07
N TYR A 121 8.66 -5.64 -36.06
CA TYR A 121 10.05 -5.99 -35.77
C TYR A 121 10.22 -6.48 -34.34
N THR A 122 9.50 -5.90 -33.37
CA THR A 122 9.51 -6.39 -32.00
C THR A 122 9.08 -7.86 -31.89
N VAL A 123 8.08 -8.25 -32.66
CA VAL A 123 7.63 -9.65 -32.74
C VAL A 123 8.68 -10.53 -33.44
N LEU A 124 9.26 -10.07 -34.52
CA LEU A 124 10.27 -10.83 -35.30
C LEU A 124 11.55 -11.04 -34.50
N ILE A 125 12.02 -10.04 -33.76
CA ILE A 125 13.22 -10.16 -32.90
C ILE A 125 13.02 -11.25 -31.83
N LYS A 126 11.81 -11.40 -31.29
CA LYS A 126 11.50 -12.42 -30.28
C LYS A 126 11.02 -13.75 -30.86
N CYS A 127 11.01 -13.93 -32.17
CA CYS A 127 10.56 -15.17 -32.76
C CYS A 127 11.54 -16.33 -32.52
N THR A 128 11.03 -17.53 -32.40
CA THR A 128 11.82 -18.73 -32.07
C THR A 128 13.02 -18.95 -33.01
N PRO A 129 12.91 -18.79 -34.36
CA PRO A 129 14.04 -18.98 -35.23
C PRO A 129 15.23 -18.04 -34.97
N VAL A 130 14.97 -16.78 -34.61
CA VAL A 130 16.00 -15.82 -34.24
C VAL A 130 16.68 -16.23 -32.92
N LEU A 131 15.87 -16.59 -31.91
CA LEU A 131 16.41 -16.97 -30.60
C LEU A 131 17.19 -18.26 -30.63
N GLU A 132 16.74 -19.28 -31.37
CA GLU A 132 17.45 -20.54 -31.56
C GLU A 132 18.77 -20.31 -32.29
N GLN A 133 18.81 -19.43 -33.28
CA GLN A 133 20.05 -19.12 -33.99
C GLN A 133 21.05 -18.42 -33.06
N VAL A 134 20.62 -17.50 -32.20
CA VAL A 134 21.46 -16.84 -31.17
C VAL A 134 22.01 -17.86 -30.18
N ILE A 135 21.15 -18.74 -29.66
CA ILE A 135 21.52 -19.81 -28.71
C ILE A 135 22.62 -20.68 -29.33
N LYS A 136 22.43 -21.07 -30.60
CA LYS A 136 23.37 -21.90 -31.33
C LYS A 136 24.70 -21.16 -31.60
N ASN A 137 24.66 -19.90 -31.99
CA ASN A 137 25.85 -19.12 -32.31
C ASN A 137 26.73 -18.87 -31.08
N LEU A 138 26.13 -18.69 -29.91
CA LEU A 138 26.82 -18.40 -28.66
C LEU A 138 26.98 -19.62 -27.74
N ASP A 139 26.49 -20.81 -28.17
CA ASP A 139 26.52 -22.07 -27.42
C ASP A 139 25.92 -21.87 -25.98
N LEU A 140 24.73 -21.29 -25.91
CA LEU A 140 24.09 -21.00 -24.65
C LEU A 140 23.38 -22.22 -24.09
N ASP A 141 23.58 -22.51 -22.81
CA ASP A 141 22.87 -23.59 -22.09
C ASP A 141 21.51 -23.09 -21.58
N MET A 142 20.62 -22.69 -22.50
CA MET A 142 19.25 -22.25 -22.18
C MET A 142 18.30 -22.51 -23.35
N ASP A 143 17.02 -22.61 -23.02
CA ASP A 143 15.95 -22.74 -24.00
C ASP A 143 15.52 -21.38 -24.59
N SER A 144 14.93 -21.41 -25.79
CA SER A 144 14.43 -20.20 -26.47
C SER A 144 13.40 -19.43 -25.65
N ASP A 145 12.58 -20.10 -24.84
CA ASP A 145 11.60 -19.46 -23.95
C ASP A 145 12.28 -18.77 -22.76
N ALA A 146 13.35 -19.32 -22.23
CA ALA A 146 14.16 -18.68 -21.19
C ALA A 146 14.84 -17.42 -21.71
N LEU A 147 15.45 -17.51 -22.92
CA LEU A 147 16.04 -16.37 -23.57
C LEU A 147 15.00 -15.28 -23.89
N ARG A 148 13.83 -15.65 -24.38
CA ARG A 148 12.72 -14.72 -24.67
C ARG A 148 12.28 -13.92 -23.43
N LYS A 149 12.26 -14.54 -22.26
CA LYS A 149 11.92 -13.89 -20.99
C LYS A 149 12.98 -12.91 -20.51
N SER A 150 14.24 -13.14 -20.88
CA SER A 150 15.35 -12.25 -20.53
C SER A 150 15.44 -11.01 -21.43
N ILE A 151 14.71 -10.98 -22.56
CA ILE A 151 14.73 -9.90 -23.54
C ILE A 151 13.59 -8.94 -23.30
N SER A 152 13.91 -7.64 -23.13
CA SER A 152 12.97 -6.52 -23.23
C SER A 152 13.26 -5.73 -24.50
N ILE A 153 12.21 -5.31 -25.20
CA ILE A 153 12.33 -4.44 -26.37
C ILE A 153 11.43 -3.24 -26.13
N GLU A 154 12.01 -2.06 -26.24
CA GLU A 154 11.33 -0.78 -26.04
C GLU A 154 11.50 0.10 -27.28
N ASN A 155 10.47 0.89 -27.58
CA ASN A 155 10.52 1.90 -28.62
C ASN A 155 10.44 3.28 -27.97
N PRO A 156 11.57 3.97 -27.76
CA PRO A 156 11.55 5.27 -27.09
C PRO A 156 10.81 6.30 -27.94
N SER A 157 9.83 6.95 -27.34
CA SER A 157 9.10 8.09 -27.92
C SER A 157 8.49 7.83 -29.31
N ASP A 158 7.97 6.62 -29.53
CA ASP A 158 7.40 6.21 -30.83
C ASP A 158 8.30 6.52 -32.02
N SER A 159 9.60 6.41 -31.81
CA SER A 159 10.60 6.64 -32.83
C SER A 159 10.81 5.40 -33.73
N ARG A 160 11.65 5.51 -34.73
CA ARG A 160 12.11 4.36 -35.55
C ARG A 160 13.29 3.61 -34.93
N ILE A 161 13.56 3.84 -33.65
CA ILE A 161 14.62 3.17 -32.92
C ILE A 161 13.98 2.12 -32.01
N LEU A 162 14.52 0.91 -32.05
CA LEU A 162 14.19 -0.14 -31.11
C LEU A 162 15.41 -0.39 -30.21
N GLU A 163 15.18 -0.32 -28.92
CA GLU A 163 16.14 -0.66 -27.89
C GLU A 163 15.91 -2.11 -27.44
N ILE A 164 16.90 -2.95 -27.70
CA ILE A 164 16.90 -4.36 -27.29
C ILE A 164 17.72 -4.45 -26.02
N SER A 165 17.12 -4.87 -24.92
CA SER A 165 17.78 -5.05 -23.63
C SER A 165 17.76 -6.52 -23.25
N VAL A 166 18.90 -7.04 -22.79
CA VAL A 166 19.04 -8.41 -22.31
C VAL A 166 19.50 -8.41 -20.87
N GLN A 167 18.83 -9.22 -20.06
CA GLN A 167 19.14 -9.43 -18.65
C GLN A 167 19.86 -10.75 -18.46
N ASN A 168 21.05 -10.72 -17.82
CA ASN A 168 21.82 -11.91 -17.48
C ASN A 168 22.55 -11.71 -16.14
N THR A 169 22.89 -12.80 -15.48
CA THR A 169 23.73 -12.78 -14.27
C THR A 169 25.19 -12.43 -14.55
N ASP A 170 25.67 -12.72 -15.77
CA ASP A 170 27.00 -12.35 -16.26
C ASP A 170 26.92 -11.11 -17.16
N PRO A 171 27.58 -9.99 -16.80
CA PRO A 171 27.56 -8.76 -17.59
C PRO A 171 28.22 -8.91 -18.99
N GLU A 172 29.22 -9.77 -19.15
CA GLU A 172 29.85 -10.01 -20.45
C GLU A 172 28.94 -10.83 -21.37
N GLN A 173 28.26 -11.85 -20.81
CA GLN A 173 27.28 -12.62 -21.55
C GLN A 173 26.09 -11.75 -21.94
N ALA A 174 25.59 -10.88 -21.07
CA ALA A 174 24.51 -9.96 -21.39
C ALA A 174 24.83 -9.12 -22.64
N LYS A 175 26.06 -8.59 -22.71
CA LYS A 175 26.55 -7.85 -23.89
C LYS A 175 26.60 -8.74 -25.13
N LYS A 176 27.24 -9.91 -25.06
CA LYS A 176 27.36 -10.81 -26.20
C LYS A 176 25.99 -11.22 -26.75
N ILE A 177 25.05 -11.54 -25.86
CA ILE A 177 23.71 -11.97 -26.26
C ILE A 177 22.98 -10.83 -26.95
N VAL A 178 22.99 -9.60 -26.41
CA VAL A 178 22.24 -8.49 -27.01
C VAL A 178 22.81 -8.11 -28.37
N ASP A 179 24.15 -8.12 -28.55
CA ASP A 179 24.78 -7.81 -29.80
C ASP A 179 24.47 -8.89 -30.86
N GLU A 180 24.48 -10.16 -30.46
CA GLU A 180 24.16 -11.26 -31.36
C GLU A 180 22.66 -11.25 -31.75
N ILE A 181 21.78 -10.94 -30.82
CA ILE A 181 20.35 -10.76 -31.13
C ILE A 181 20.15 -9.65 -32.15
N ALA A 182 20.82 -8.50 -31.97
CA ALA A 182 20.71 -7.38 -32.91
C ALA A 182 21.22 -7.79 -34.32
N ASN A 183 22.30 -8.53 -34.41
CA ASN A 183 22.87 -9.03 -35.69
C ASN A 183 21.95 -10.03 -36.36
N VAL A 184 21.56 -11.09 -35.64
CA VAL A 184 20.71 -12.17 -36.19
C VAL A 184 19.33 -11.63 -36.57
N ALA A 185 18.74 -10.79 -35.72
CA ALA A 185 17.43 -10.20 -36.00
C ALA A 185 17.50 -9.25 -37.22
N SER A 186 18.54 -8.43 -37.32
CA SER A 186 18.70 -7.54 -38.47
C SER A 186 18.74 -8.34 -39.79
N ASN A 187 19.54 -9.39 -39.85
CA ASN A 187 19.63 -10.24 -41.04
C ASN A 187 18.32 -10.99 -41.31
N TYR A 188 17.71 -11.57 -40.29
CA TYR A 188 16.46 -12.29 -40.40
C TYR A 188 15.31 -11.42 -40.93
N ILE A 189 15.20 -10.18 -40.42
CA ILE A 189 14.18 -9.22 -40.87
C ILE A 189 14.47 -8.84 -42.33
N GLY A 190 15.71 -8.54 -42.69
CA GLY A 190 16.06 -8.24 -44.07
C GLY A 190 15.68 -9.34 -45.06
N ASP A 191 15.99 -10.59 -44.69
CA ASP A 191 15.76 -11.75 -45.55
C ASP A 191 14.26 -12.10 -45.64
N LYS A 192 13.53 -12.03 -44.53
CA LYS A 192 12.10 -12.48 -44.47
C LYS A 192 11.13 -11.45 -44.98
N MET A 193 11.40 -10.17 -44.78
CA MET A 193 10.52 -9.08 -45.20
C MET A 193 10.95 -8.50 -46.58
N GLU A 194 12.08 -8.93 -47.13
CA GLU A 194 12.65 -8.38 -48.37
C GLU A 194 12.82 -6.85 -48.30
N VAL A 195 13.18 -6.36 -47.11
CA VAL A 195 13.42 -4.94 -46.81
C VAL A 195 14.91 -4.69 -46.58
N ILE A 196 15.26 -3.40 -46.49
CA ILE A 196 16.63 -3.03 -46.06
C ILE A 196 16.80 -3.48 -44.60
N PRO A 197 17.82 -4.28 -44.27
CA PRO A 197 18.03 -4.72 -42.88
C PRO A 197 18.15 -3.54 -41.93
N PRO A 198 17.53 -3.62 -40.71
CA PRO A 198 17.71 -2.58 -39.70
C PRO A 198 19.19 -2.36 -39.40
N LYS A 199 19.61 -1.10 -39.21
CA LYS A 199 20.98 -0.78 -38.87
C LYS A 199 21.18 -0.74 -37.36
N ILE A 200 22.19 -1.43 -36.88
CA ILE A 200 22.65 -1.30 -35.52
C ILE A 200 23.32 0.06 -35.36
N ILE A 201 22.77 0.92 -34.49
CA ILE A 201 23.29 2.28 -34.24
C ILE A 201 24.08 2.33 -32.92
N GLU A 202 23.74 1.48 -31.97
CA GLU A 202 24.49 1.34 -30.72
C GLU A 202 24.64 -0.13 -30.36
N ILE A 203 25.89 -0.54 -30.11
CA ILE A 203 26.22 -1.89 -29.63
C ILE A 203 26.06 -1.96 -28.11
N GLY A 204 25.83 -3.16 -27.60
CA GLY A 204 25.71 -3.39 -26.17
C GLY A 204 26.99 -2.99 -25.41
N LYS A 205 26.78 -2.39 -24.23
CA LYS A 205 27.87 -2.06 -23.30
C LYS A 205 27.93 -3.07 -22.18
N ILE A 206 29.11 -3.39 -21.68
CA ILE A 206 29.23 -4.22 -20.48
C ILE A 206 28.70 -3.41 -19.29
N PRO A 207 27.62 -3.85 -18.63
CA PRO A 207 27.06 -3.10 -17.51
C PRO A 207 27.98 -3.21 -16.30
N THR A 208 28.30 -2.06 -15.70
CA THR A 208 29.11 -1.96 -14.48
C THR A 208 28.28 -1.95 -13.20
N VAL A 209 26.97 -1.73 -13.33
CA VAL A 209 26.03 -1.64 -12.21
C VAL A 209 24.93 -2.68 -12.40
N GLN A 210 24.57 -3.36 -11.32
CA GLN A 210 23.44 -4.29 -11.33
C GLN A 210 22.11 -3.55 -11.55
N SER A 211 21.27 -4.09 -12.42
CA SER A 211 19.94 -3.54 -12.73
C SER A 211 18.88 -4.05 -11.77
N SER A 212 19.04 -5.29 -11.29
CA SER A 212 18.08 -5.94 -10.35
C SER A 212 18.85 -6.89 -9.42
N PRO A 213 18.37 -7.10 -8.18
CA PRO A 213 17.31 -6.36 -7.51
C PRO A 213 17.80 -4.96 -7.05
N SER A 214 16.90 -3.96 -7.13
CA SER A 214 17.25 -2.65 -6.61
C SER A 214 17.12 -2.64 -5.09
N MET A 215 18.24 -2.66 -4.37
CA MET A 215 18.29 -2.64 -2.90
C MET A 215 17.45 -1.51 -2.31
N LYS A 216 17.53 -0.31 -2.92
CA LYS A 216 16.76 0.86 -2.46
C LYS A 216 15.25 0.60 -2.48
N LYS A 217 14.72 0.05 -3.57
CA LYS A 217 13.28 -0.27 -3.71
C LYS A 217 12.83 -1.30 -2.69
N ASN A 218 13.60 -2.38 -2.50
CA ASN A 218 13.26 -3.47 -1.59
C ASN A 218 13.31 -3.03 -0.11
N VAL A 219 14.29 -2.21 0.26
CA VAL A 219 14.40 -1.65 1.62
C VAL A 219 13.23 -0.70 1.90
N VAL A 220 12.88 0.19 0.96
CA VAL A 220 11.74 1.10 1.11
C VAL A 220 10.43 0.33 1.18
N MET A 221 10.23 -0.68 0.34
CA MET A 221 9.05 -1.55 0.37
C MET A 221 8.94 -2.29 1.71
N GLY A 222 10.03 -2.87 2.19
CA GLY A 222 10.09 -3.53 3.50
C GLY A 222 9.82 -2.58 4.65
N PHE A 223 10.34 -1.35 4.59
CA PHE A 223 10.08 -0.31 5.58
C PHE A 223 8.58 0.03 5.66
N ILE A 224 7.95 0.31 4.52
CA ILE A 224 6.51 0.63 4.46
C ILE A 224 5.68 -0.53 5.02
N LEU A 225 5.99 -1.75 4.59
CA LEU A 225 5.27 -2.95 5.04
C LEU A 225 5.45 -3.18 6.55
N GLY A 226 6.64 -2.93 7.09
CA GLY A 226 6.93 -3.00 8.51
C GLY A 226 6.16 -1.97 9.33
N VAL A 227 6.05 -0.71 8.84
CA VAL A 227 5.27 0.34 9.49
C VAL A 227 3.78 0.00 9.50
N VAL A 228 3.24 -0.47 8.35
CA VAL A 228 1.82 -0.84 8.24
C VAL A 228 1.49 -2.02 9.16
N ALA A 229 2.33 -3.05 9.18
CA ALA A 229 2.14 -4.20 10.07
C ALA A 229 2.20 -3.79 11.56
N ALA A 230 3.17 -2.96 11.93
CA ALA A 230 3.29 -2.45 13.31
C ALA A 230 2.08 -1.57 13.67
N ALA A 231 1.59 -0.73 12.76
CA ALA A 231 0.40 0.08 12.98
C ALA A 231 -0.85 -0.80 13.21
N ALA A 232 -1.03 -1.84 12.40
CA ALA A 232 -2.13 -2.79 12.57
C ALA A 232 -2.09 -3.48 13.94
N ILE A 233 -0.90 -3.92 14.38
CA ILE A 233 -0.72 -4.53 15.70
C ILE A 233 -1.05 -3.53 16.82
N VAL A 234 -0.58 -2.29 16.72
CA VAL A 234 -0.86 -1.24 17.71
C VAL A 234 -2.37 -0.96 17.79
N VAL A 235 -3.06 -0.87 16.64
CA VAL A 235 -4.51 -0.66 16.59
C VAL A 235 -5.26 -1.82 17.23
N VAL A 236 -4.90 -3.06 16.92
CA VAL A 236 -5.53 -4.25 17.52
C VAL A 236 -5.35 -4.26 19.05
N ILE A 237 -4.13 -3.98 19.53
CA ILE A 237 -3.85 -3.92 20.96
C ILE A 237 -4.66 -2.78 21.62
N THR A 238 -4.81 -1.64 20.94
CA THR A 238 -5.59 -0.50 21.47
C THR A 238 -7.07 -0.81 21.57
N ILE A 239 -7.64 -1.48 20.56
CA ILE A 239 -9.06 -1.90 20.58
C ILE A 239 -9.31 -2.98 21.66
N MET A 240 -8.33 -3.83 21.95
CA MET A 240 -8.42 -4.86 23.00
C MET A 240 -8.08 -4.33 24.40
N ASP A 241 -7.64 -3.06 24.52
CA ASP A 241 -7.29 -2.45 25.81
C ASP A 241 -8.51 -1.75 26.42
N ASP A 242 -9.38 -2.52 27.09
CA ASP A 242 -10.59 -2.04 27.78
C ASP A 242 -10.28 -1.24 29.08
N THR A 243 -9.06 -0.75 29.22
CA THR A 243 -8.64 -0.02 30.43
C THR A 243 -9.18 1.43 30.40
N LEU A 244 -10.04 1.75 31.34
CA LEU A 244 -10.53 3.11 31.57
C LEU A 244 -9.36 4.01 31.99
N LYS A 245 -8.93 4.92 31.11
CA LYS A 245 -7.76 5.80 31.32
C LYS A 245 -8.14 7.28 31.47
N SER A 246 -9.33 7.66 31.05
CA SER A 246 -9.80 9.05 31.01
C SER A 246 -11.01 9.26 31.91
N GLU A 247 -11.19 10.49 32.40
CA GLU A 247 -12.39 10.94 33.10
C GLU A 247 -13.63 10.81 32.20
N ASP A 248 -13.43 11.09 30.90
CA ASP A 248 -14.49 11.00 29.89
C ASP A 248 -14.94 9.55 29.67
N ASP A 249 -14.03 8.57 29.80
CA ASP A 249 -14.36 7.14 29.70
C ASP A 249 -15.29 6.70 30.83
N ILE A 250 -15.05 7.18 32.04
CA ILE A 250 -15.89 6.87 33.22
C ILE A 250 -17.29 7.45 33.04
N ALA A 251 -17.39 8.67 32.53
CA ALA A 251 -18.68 9.31 32.28
C ALA A 251 -19.45 8.61 31.15
N LYS A 252 -18.75 8.18 30.08
CA LYS A 252 -19.35 7.51 28.90
C LYS A 252 -19.81 6.08 29.22
N TYR A 253 -18.97 5.27 29.91
CA TYR A 253 -19.26 3.85 30.13
C TYR A 253 -20.06 3.57 31.41
N LEU A 254 -19.90 4.37 32.46
CA LEU A 254 -20.56 4.16 33.74
C LEU A 254 -21.73 5.13 33.95
N GLY A 255 -21.88 6.16 33.12
CA GLY A 255 -22.96 7.16 33.27
C GLY A 255 -22.86 7.97 34.55
N ILE A 256 -21.69 8.01 35.19
CA ILE A 256 -21.50 8.66 36.49
C ILE A 256 -20.59 9.88 36.30
N SER A 257 -21.00 11.04 36.80
CA SER A 257 -20.15 12.24 36.77
C SER A 257 -18.97 12.10 37.73
N VAL A 258 -17.77 12.32 37.26
CA VAL A 258 -16.54 12.31 38.08
C VAL A 258 -16.54 13.56 38.97
N LEU A 259 -16.58 13.36 40.30
CA LEU A 259 -16.57 14.45 41.27
C LEU A 259 -15.19 15.04 41.53
N ALA A 260 -14.15 14.23 41.44
CA ALA A 260 -12.77 14.68 41.64
C ALA A 260 -11.76 13.64 41.11
N VAL A 261 -10.65 14.12 40.55
CA VAL A 261 -9.54 13.32 40.10
C VAL A 261 -8.35 13.50 41.04
N VAL A 262 -7.84 12.40 41.58
CA VAL A 262 -6.66 12.41 42.42
C VAL A 262 -5.46 12.01 41.58
N PRO A 263 -4.56 12.93 41.19
CA PRO A 263 -3.40 12.63 40.38
C PRO A 263 -2.41 11.77 41.16
N ASP A 264 -1.85 10.75 40.47
CA ASP A 264 -0.80 9.92 41.06
C ASP A 264 0.47 10.75 41.37
N ARG A 265 1.18 10.35 42.41
CA ARG A 265 2.36 11.04 42.92
C ARG A 265 3.47 11.24 41.85
N LYS A 266 3.51 10.38 40.84
CA LYS A 266 4.44 10.49 39.70
C LYS A 266 4.15 11.68 38.81
N ASP A 267 2.89 12.04 38.62
CA ASP A 267 2.49 13.17 37.76
C ASP A 267 2.82 14.52 38.38
N TYR A 268 2.80 14.62 39.71
CA TYR A 268 3.22 15.82 40.43
C TYR A 268 4.68 16.19 40.20
N VAL A 269 5.58 15.22 40.05
CA VAL A 269 7.00 15.45 39.81
C VAL A 269 7.23 16.02 38.40
N HIS A 270 6.50 15.54 37.42
CA HIS A 270 6.60 16.00 36.02
C HIS A 270 6.05 17.43 35.84
N TYR A 271 4.98 17.79 36.54
CA TYR A 271 4.37 19.12 36.46
C TYR A 271 5.29 20.22 37.07
N LYS A 272 5.95 19.92 38.19
CA LYS A 272 6.94 20.84 38.79
C LYS A 272 8.18 21.03 37.91
N GLY A 273 8.61 20.03 37.16
CA GLY A 273 9.73 20.11 36.23
C GLY A 273 9.45 21.04 35.05
N LYS A 274 8.23 21.00 34.48
CA LYS A 274 7.82 21.89 33.36
C LYS A 274 7.69 23.36 33.78
N LYS A 275 7.20 23.67 34.99
CA LYS A 275 7.09 25.04 35.49
C LYS A 275 8.46 25.68 35.81
N ARG A 276 9.44 24.90 36.26
CA ARG A 276 10.81 25.41 36.50
C ARG A 276 11.58 25.75 35.23
N ARG A 277 11.35 25.02 34.14
CA ARG A 277 11.94 25.31 32.81
C ARG A 277 11.37 26.58 32.17
N LYS A 278 10.09 26.92 32.39
CA LYS A 278 9.45 28.11 31.83
C LYS A 278 9.84 29.44 32.54
N LYS A 279 10.43 29.35 33.75
CA LYS A 279 10.89 30.54 34.50
C LYS A 279 12.39 30.87 34.31
N ARG A 280 13.12 30.12 33.48
CA ARG A 280 14.56 30.33 33.19
C ARG A 280 14.84 30.82 31.77
N HIS A 281 13.82 31.29 31.05
CA HIS A 281 13.99 31.98 29.77
C HIS A 281 13.41 33.40 29.86
#